data_4e69c1432665ccd3bac5db4ed70fc229
#
_entry.id   4e69c1432665ccd3bac5db4ed70fc229
#
_cell.length_a   1.000
_cell.length_b   1.000
_cell.length_c   1.000
_cell.angle_alpha   90.00
_cell.angle_beta   90.00
_cell.angle_gamma   90.00
#
_symmetry.space_group_name_H-M   'P 1'
#
loop_
_entity.id
_entity.type
_entity.pdbx_description
1 polymer ?
#
loop_
_entity_poly.entity_id
_entity_poly.type
_entity_poly.pdbx_seq_one_letter_code
_entity_poly.pdbx_strand_id
1 'polypeptide(L)'
;MPAKRAYGMDQDLYPWSPIVTRPVLRWPDNARVALAVIVNLEHWDWEVPANTPLAVSPLGGPEGLWTGNPPDNRFPDIGGYGNHEYGNRVGIFRILAALDKYGIRPTLALDKAVADHYPFLIKEGQKRDAEFIAHGLSRRRIIHIGMSEDEERQYIRASIEAVAKATGKRPTGWSGPDFQETLNTPNLLAAEGIRYVCDWGNDEQPYKMTPKTGELYSLGVHAYLDDNYIHLHGRRTINEVNLLWREWFEGLYADGANTGRMMVLHLHPWIIGQPWRIRHLDEVLGHVSSHAGVWKATGGEIIDWFKAQPVR
;
A
#
# COMPACT_ATOMS: atom_id res chain seq x y z
N MET A 1 11.72 -32.53 6.23
CA MET A 1 12.16 -31.37 5.43
C MET A 1 11.14 -31.20 4.33
N PRO A 2 10.65 -29.99 4.02
CA PRO A 2 9.80 -29.79 2.86
C PRO A 2 10.58 -30.25 1.60
N ALA A 3 9.84 -30.79 0.62
CA ALA A 3 10.44 -31.22 -0.64
C ALA A 3 11.20 -30.05 -1.28
N LYS A 4 12.41 -30.31 -1.78
CA LYS A 4 13.22 -29.28 -2.45
C LYS A 4 12.47 -28.86 -3.71
N ARG A 5 12.06 -27.59 -3.76
CA ARG A 5 11.36 -27.03 -4.91
C ARG A 5 12.30 -26.87 -6.10
N ALA A 6 11.76 -26.90 -7.31
CA ALA A 6 12.53 -26.59 -8.50
C ALA A 6 13.04 -25.14 -8.45
N TYR A 7 14.17 -24.87 -9.06
CA TYR A 7 14.73 -23.53 -9.16
C TYR A 7 13.71 -22.58 -9.82
N GLY A 8 13.53 -21.39 -9.22
CA GLY A 8 12.53 -20.42 -9.65
C GLY A 8 11.11 -20.68 -9.11
N MET A 9 10.93 -21.72 -8.29
CA MET A 9 9.69 -22.09 -7.63
C MET A 9 9.90 -22.16 -6.10
N ASP A 10 10.56 -21.17 -5.54
CA ASP A 10 10.97 -21.15 -4.14
C ASP A 10 9.81 -20.94 -3.16
N GLN A 11 8.64 -20.58 -3.69
CA GLN A 11 7.40 -20.34 -2.95
C GLN A 11 6.19 -20.97 -3.69
N ASP A 12 5.08 -21.17 -2.98
CA ASP A 12 3.82 -21.70 -3.50
C ASP A 12 2.62 -20.75 -3.28
N LEU A 13 2.93 -19.50 -2.97
CA LEU A 13 1.92 -18.46 -2.69
C LEU A 13 1.25 -17.91 -3.96
N TYR A 14 1.91 -18.05 -5.11
CA TYR A 14 1.39 -17.71 -6.43
C TYR A 14 2.20 -18.43 -7.52
N PRO A 15 1.59 -18.72 -8.71
CA PRO A 15 2.31 -19.33 -9.82
C PRO A 15 3.23 -18.30 -10.51
N TRP A 16 4.37 -18.75 -11.02
CA TRP A 16 5.17 -17.95 -11.92
C TRP A 16 4.44 -17.78 -13.26
N SER A 17 4.14 -16.54 -13.63
CA SER A 17 3.38 -16.22 -14.82
C SER A 17 3.99 -15.00 -15.51
N PRO A 18 4.85 -15.20 -16.52
CA PRO A 18 5.46 -14.07 -17.22
C PRO A 18 4.41 -13.33 -18.06
N ILE A 19 4.46 -12.01 -18.01
CA ILE A 19 3.43 -11.14 -18.60
C ILE A 19 3.21 -11.36 -20.10
N VAL A 20 4.26 -11.78 -20.82
CA VAL A 20 4.22 -12.04 -22.28
C VAL A 20 3.43 -13.28 -22.66
N THR A 21 3.13 -14.16 -21.71
CA THR A 21 2.34 -15.39 -21.93
C THR A 21 0.89 -15.27 -21.48
N ARG A 22 0.55 -14.13 -20.86
CA ARG A 22 -0.80 -13.91 -20.32
C ARG A 22 -1.78 -13.49 -21.41
N PRO A 23 -3.08 -13.81 -21.26
CA PRO A 23 -4.12 -13.21 -22.08
C PRO A 23 -4.07 -11.68 -22.01
N VAL A 24 -4.43 -11.03 -23.10
CA VAL A 24 -4.45 -9.56 -23.15
C VAL A 24 -5.45 -9.01 -22.14
N LEU A 25 -4.97 -8.15 -21.24
CA LEU A 25 -5.81 -7.40 -20.32
C LEU A 25 -6.33 -6.13 -21.00
N ARG A 26 -7.62 -5.82 -20.79
CA ARG A 26 -8.21 -4.54 -21.15
C ARG A 26 -8.92 -3.96 -19.96
N TRP A 27 -8.57 -2.75 -19.59
CA TRP A 27 -9.28 -1.99 -18.56
C TRP A 27 -10.58 -1.41 -19.12
N PRO A 28 -11.49 -0.86 -18.29
CA PRO A 28 -12.68 -0.16 -18.75
C PRO A 28 -12.35 0.84 -19.87
N ASP A 29 -13.25 0.97 -20.84
CA ASP A 29 -13.12 1.88 -21.98
C ASP A 29 -11.79 1.71 -22.79
N ASN A 30 -11.24 0.50 -22.76
CA ASN A 30 -9.93 0.18 -23.36
C ASN A 30 -8.78 1.04 -22.80
N ALA A 31 -8.88 1.47 -21.54
CA ALA A 31 -7.80 2.22 -20.92
C ALA A 31 -6.50 1.40 -20.91
N ARG A 32 -5.40 2.11 -21.11
CA ARG A 32 -4.05 1.53 -21.15
C ARG A 32 -3.49 1.29 -19.76
N VAL A 33 -3.78 2.23 -18.85
CA VAL A 33 -3.29 2.20 -17.46
C VAL A 33 -4.44 2.35 -16.50
N ALA A 34 -4.52 1.47 -15.50
CA ALA A 34 -5.31 1.68 -14.30
C ALA A 34 -4.44 2.40 -13.27
N LEU A 35 -4.90 3.57 -12.80
CA LEU A 35 -4.25 4.35 -11.76
C LEU A 35 -4.99 4.18 -10.44
N ALA A 36 -4.30 3.68 -9.43
CA ALA A 36 -4.76 3.75 -8.03
C ALA A 36 -3.81 4.59 -7.18
N VAL A 37 -4.35 5.27 -6.18
CA VAL A 37 -3.56 5.99 -5.19
C VAL A 37 -3.95 5.48 -3.80
N ILE A 38 -3.02 4.81 -3.15
CA ILE A 38 -3.14 4.36 -1.76
C ILE A 38 -2.51 5.44 -0.88
N VAL A 39 -3.23 5.84 0.17
CA VAL A 39 -2.71 6.79 1.15
C VAL A 39 -2.73 6.13 2.52
N ASN A 40 -1.54 5.98 3.10
CA ASN A 40 -1.37 5.36 4.41
C ASN A 40 -1.68 6.36 5.52
N LEU A 41 -2.70 6.07 6.28
CA LEU A 41 -3.02 6.79 7.50
C LEU A 41 -2.49 5.98 8.68
N GLU A 42 -1.36 6.43 9.19
CA GLU A 42 -0.56 5.70 10.17
C GLU A 42 -0.45 6.48 11.47
N HIS A 43 -0.47 5.74 12.58
CA HIS A 43 -0.16 6.25 13.89
C HIS A 43 1.21 5.75 14.36
N TRP A 44 2.04 6.68 14.83
CA TRP A 44 3.30 6.35 15.48
C TRP A 44 3.06 6.21 16.99
N ASP A 45 3.17 5.00 17.53
CA ASP A 45 2.92 4.79 18.94
C ASP A 45 3.89 5.62 19.79
N TRP A 46 3.34 6.33 20.79
CA TRP A 46 4.14 7.04 21.77
C TRP A 46 5.02 6.08 22.57
N GLU A 47 4.43 4.95 22.95
CA GLU A 47 5.09 3.84 23.64
C GLU A 47 4.72 2.52 22.96
N VAL A 48 5.64 1.59 22.87
CA VAL A 48 5.38 0.21 22.45
C VAL A 48 5.78 -0.76 23.55
N PRO A 49 5.12 -1.93 23.65
CA PRO A 49 5.50 -2.95 24.62
C PRO A 49 6.99 -3.28 24.57
N ALA A 50 7.58 -3.58 25.73
CA ALA A 50 8.95 -4.06 25.78
C ALA A 50 9.09 -5.30 24.89
N ASN A 51 10.18 -5.38 24.13
CA ASN A 51 10.46 -6.44 23.17
C ASN A 51 9.59 -6.41 21.89
N THR A 52 8.81 -5.36 21.63
CA THR A 52 8.20 -5.19 20.31
C THR A 52 9.32 -5.13 19.27
N PRO A 53 9.33 -6.00 18.26
CA PRO A 53 10.25 -5.89 17.14
C PRO A 53 10.05 -4.55 16.45
N LEU A 54 11.12 -3.78 16.33
CA LEU A 54 11.08 -2.54 15.58
C LEU A 54 11.06 -2.86 14.11
N ALA A 55 10.30 -2.10 13.34
CA ALA A 55 10.35 -2.14 11.89
C ALA A 55 11.80 -1.91 11.44
N VAL A 56 12.43 -2.94 10.90
CA VAL A 56 13.74 -2.83 10.27
C VAL A 56 13.47 -2.56 8.80
N SER A 57 13.96 -1.43 8.32
CA SER A 57 13.89 -1.14 6.89
C SER A 57 14.39 -2.33 6.08
N PRO A 58 13.67 -2.78 5.05
CA PRO A 58 14.13 -3.84 4.14
C PRO A 58 15.50 -3.58 3.51
N LEU A 59 15.96 -2.34 3.53
CA LEU A 59 17.26 -1.91 3.04
C LEU A 59 18.34 -1.81 4.14
N GLY A 60 18.07 -2.36 5.32
CA GLY A 60 19.07 -2.44 6.39
C GLY A 60 19.46 -1.12 7.04
N GLY A 61 18.69 -0.06 6.84
CA GLY A 61 18.87 1.20 7.55
C GLY A 61 17.99 1.25 8.80
N PRO A 62 18.48 1.74 9.95
CA PRO A 62 17.58 2.03 11.05
C PRO A 62 16.65 3.15 10.63
N GLU A 63 15.34 3.00 10.84
CA GLU A 63 14.38 4.10 10.68
C GLU A 63 14.73 5.30 11.57
N GLY A 64 15.59 5.09 12.55
CA GLY A 64 16.15 6.10 13.42
C GLY A 64 17.17 7.08 12.82
N LEU A 65 17.41 7.08 11.53
CA LEU A 65 18.33 8.06 10.91
C LEU A 65 17.88 9.53 11.11
N TRP A 66 16.62 9.77 11.40
CA TRP A 66 16.10 11.09 11.69
C TRP A 66 16.14 11.46 13.18
N THR A 67 16.16 10.50 14.07
CA THR A 67 16.12 10.75 15.51
C THR A 67 17.50 10.66 16.16
N GLY A 68 18.50 10.14 15.45
CA GLY A 68 19.83 9.90 16.02
C GLY A 68 19.85 8.88 17.16
N ASN A 69 18.73 8.23 17.38
CA ASN A 69 18.54 7.33 18.50
C ASN A 69 18.76 5.87 18.07
N PRO A 70 19.48 5.07 18.86
CA PRO A 70 19.65 3.66 18.58
C PRO A 70 18.30 2.92 18.66
N PRO A 71 18.18 1.74 18.01
CA PRO A 71 16.92 0.96 17.93
C PRO A 71 16.30 0.57 19.27
N ASP A 72 17.04 0.63 20.37
CA ASP A 72 16.57 0.33 21.71
C ASP A 72 16.08 1.56 22.46
N ASN A 73 15.99 2.71 21.80
CA ASN A 73 15.57 3.93 22.44
C ASN A 73 14.10 3.87 22.85
N ARG A 74 13.90 3.80 24.12
CA ARG A 74 12.70 3.28 24.69
C ARG A 74 11.59 4.28 24.84
N PHE A 75 11.76 5.59 24.54
CA PHE A 75 10.62 6.47 24.63
C PHE A 75 10.82 7.76 25.40
N PRO A 76 10.01 8.74 25.07
CA PRO A 76 9.15 8.83 23.87
C PRO A 76 9.94 9.20 22.62
N ASP A 77 9.61 8.60 21.47
CA ASP A 77 10.15 9.02 20.17
C ASP A 77 9.36 10.23 19.65
N ILE A 78 9.74 11.41 20.14
CA ILE A 78 9.08 12.67 19.81
C ILE A 78 9.18 13.00 18.31
N GLY A 79 10.33 12.67 17.68
CA GLY A 79 10.56 12.93 16.27
C GLY A 79 9.67 12.10 15.35
N GLY A 80 9.63 10.79 15.58
CA GLY A 80 8.76 9.88 14.83
C GLY A 80 7.29 10.21 15.04
N TYR A 81 6.86 10.39 16.29
CA TYR A 81 5.50 10.79 16.61
C TYR A 81 5.11 12.12 15.97
N GLY A 82 5.94 13.16 16.10
CA GLY A 82 5.65 14.47 15.54
C GLY A 82 5.53 14.49 14.02
N ASN A 83 6.35 13.68 13.31
CA ASN A 83 6.27 13.56 11.85
C ASN A 83 4.94 12.91 11.42
N HIS A 84 4.55 11.79 12.04
CA HIS A 84 3.30 11.11 11.69
C HIS A 84 2.08 11.97 12.06
N GLU A 85 2.11 12.62 13.23
CA GLU A 85 1.09 13.60 13.62
C GLU A 85 0.96 14.75 12.61
N TYR A 86 2.07 15.28 12.10
CA TYR A 86 2.02 16.27 11.02
C TYR A 86 1.29 15.70 9.80
N GLY A 87 1.55 14.45 9.44
CA GLY A 87 0.85 13.76 8.36
C GLY A 87 -0.66 13.76 8.57
N ASN A 88 -1.11 13.31 9.72
CA ASN A 88 -2.51 13.20 10.08
C ASN A 88 -3.22 14.54 10.32
N ARG A 89 -2.49 15.58 10.73
CA ARG A 89 -3.03 16.91 11.04
C ARG A 89 -3.00 17.88 9.87
N VAL A 90 -2.06 17.73 8.95
CA VAL A 90 -1.79 18.73 7.90
C VAL A 90 -1.59 18.07 6.54
N GLY A 91 -0.68 17.10 6.44
CA GLY A 91 -0.22 16.54 5.18
C GLY A 91 -1.33 15.87 4.37
N ILE A 92 -2.19 15.09 5.04
CA ILE A 92 -3.32 14.40 4.41
C ILE A 92 -4.24 15.33 3.63
N PHE A 93 -4.54 16.52 4.16
CA PHE A 93 -5.47 17.45 3.51
C PHE A 93 -4.92 18.02 2.21
N ARG A 94 -3.59 18.16 2.09
CA ARG A 94 -2.96 18.56 0.83
C ARG A 94 -3.04 17.43 -0.20
N ILE A 95 -2.83 16.19 0.22
CA ILE A 95 -2.97 15.02 -0.67
C ILE A 95 -4.41 14.92 -1.16
N LEU A 96 -5.38 14.96 -0.25
CA LEU A 96 -6.80 14.90 -0.61
C LEU A 96 -7.20 16.01 -1.57
N ALA A 97 -6.73 17.25 -1.35
CA ALA A 97 -6.99 18.36 -2.28
C ALA A 97 -6.36 18.13 -3.67
N ALA A 98 -5.15 17.55 -3.74
CA ALA A 98 -4.54 17.19 -5.02
C ALA A 98 -5.33 16.08 -5.73
N LEU A 99 -5.80 15.06 -5.01
CA LEU A 99 -6.62 14.00 -5.57
C LEU A 99 -7.98 14.49 -6.05
N ASP A 100 -8.65 15.35 -5.26
CA ASP A 100 -9.93 15.99 -5.62
C ASP A 100 -9.81 16.77 -6.94
N LYS A 101 -8.71 17.52 -7.11
CA LYS A 101 -8.44 18.32 -8.33
C LYS A 101 -8.45 17.47 -9.61
N TYR A 102 -8.00 16.22 -9.53
CA TYR A 102 -7.93 15.31 -10.68
C TYR A 102 -9.03 14.25 -10.69
N GLY A 103 -10.01 14.33 -9.80
CA GLY A 103 -11.11 13.37 -9.71
C GLY A 103 -10.64 11.95 -9.39
N ILE A 104 -9.63 11.83 -8.51
CA ILE A 104 -9.07 10.54 -8.08
C ILE A 104 -9.64 10.21 -6.70
N ARG A 105 -10.38 9.11 -6.60
CA ARG A 105 -10.82 8.55 -5.32
C ARG A 105 -9.68 7.77 -4.68
N PRO A 106 -9.25 8.10 -3.44
CA PRO A 106 -8.18 7.36 -2.80
C PRO A 106 -8.63 6.00 -2.27
N THR A 107 -7.69 5.07 -2.19
CA THR A 107 -7.73 3.93 -1.27
C THR A 107 -6.99 4.35 0.00
N LEU A 108 -7.68 4.44 1.13
CA LEU A 108 -7.11 4.84 2.42
C LEU A 108 -6.77 3.58 3.22
N ALA A 109 -5.48 3.35 3.43
CA ALA A 109 -4.97 2.27 4.27
C ALA A 109 -4.95 2.77 5.72
N LEU A 110 -5.79 2.18 6.58
CA LEU A 110 -5.95 2.59 7.96
C LEU A 110 -5.30 1.57 8.90
N ASP A 111 -4.37 2.00 9.72
CA ASP A 111 -4.01 1.21 10.87
C ASP A 111 -5.11 1.27 11.95
N LYS A 112 -5.08 0.30 12.87
CA LYS A 112 -6.08 0.22 13.94
C LYS A 112 -6.11 1.48 14.80
N ALA A 113 -4.95 2.04 15.14
CA ALA A 113 -4.86 3.21 16.02
C ALA A 113 -5.48 4.44 15.36
N VAL A 114 -5.29 4.65 14.04
CA VAL A 114 -5.97 5.71 13.29
C VAL A 114 -7.47 5.45 13.24
N ALA A 115 -7.90 4.22 12.96
CA ALA A 115 -9.31 3.86 12.95
C ALA A 115 -10.01 4.14 14.30
N ASP A 116 -9.33 3.89 15.42
CA ASP A 116 -9.88 4.10 16.76
C ASP A 116 -9.86 5.58 17.19
N HIS A 117 -8.88 6.37 16.76
CA HIS A 117 -8.60 7.68 17.38
C HIS A 117 -8.83 8.89 16.49
N TYR A 118 -8.95 8.72 15.15
CA TYR A 118 -9.06 9.84 14.20
C TYR A 118 -10.37 9.84 13.38
N PRO A 119 -11.56 9.89 14.02
CA PRO A 119 -12.85 9.78 13.32
C PRO A 119 -13.08 10.90 12.29
N PHE A 120 -12.38 12.03 12.44
CA PHE A 120 -12.45 13.12 11.46
C PHE A 120 -11.84 12.71 10.12
N LEU A 121 -10.71 11.99 10.12
CA LEU A 121 -10.06 11.52 8.89
C LEU A 121 -10.94 10.48 8.16
N ILE A 122 -11.64 9.63 8.93
CA ILE A 122 -12.59 8.68 8.36
C ILE A 122 -13.72 9.41 7.63
N LYS A 123 -14.29 10.44 8.25
CA LYS A 123 -15.35 11.27 7.63
C LYS A 123 -14.86 11.99 6.36
N GLU A 124 -13.62 12.47 6.34
CA GLU A 124 -13.03 13.10 5.15
C GLU A 124 -12.85 12.10 3.99
N GLY A 125 -12.48 10.85 4.29
CA GLY A 125 -12.46 9.77 3.31
C GLY A 125 -13.87 9.41 2.81
N GLN A 126 -14.84 9.27 3.71
CA GLN A 126 -16.24 8.97 3.36
C GLN A 126 -16.87 10.02 2.44
N LYS A 127 -16.57 11.32 2.63
CA LYS A 127 -17.04 12.40 1.75
C LYS A 127 -16.56 12.28 0.30
N ARG A 128 -15.48 11.52 0.07
CA ARG A 128 -14.83 11.31 -1.23
C ARG A 128 -15.09 9.94 -1.82
N ASP A 129 -16.01 9.18 -1.23
CA ASP A 129 -16.23 7.77 -1.59
C ASP A 129 -14.94 6.96 -1.64
N ALA A 130 -14.02 7.25 -0.70
CA ALA A 130 -12.76 6.53 -0.57
C ALA A 130 -13.00 5.05 -0.25
N GLU A 131 -12.19 4.20 -0.81
CA GLU A 131 -12.07 2.84 -0.31
C GLU A 131 -11.25 2.85 0.99
N PHE A 132 -11.64 2.01 1.96
CA PHE A 132 -10.87 1.81 3.18
C PHE A 132 -10.35 0.39 3.24
N ILE A 133 -9.04 0.25 3.44
CA ILE A 133 -8.35 -1.04 3.60
C ILE A 133 -7.66 -1.12 4.96
N ALA A 134 -7.41 -2.34 5.42
CA ALA A 134 -6.72 -2.57 6.69
C ALA A 134 -5.20 -2.44 6.54
N HIS A 135 -4.55 -1.82 7.54
CA HIS A 135 -3.12 -1.51 7.55
C HIS A 135 -2.47 -1.83 8.92
N GLY A 136 -2.76 -3.01 9.46
CA GLY A 136 -2.16 -3.45 10.72
C GLY A 136 -2.65 -2.71 11.95
N LEU A 137 -1.85 -2.74 13.03
CA LEU A 137 -2.21 -2.15 14.31
C LEU A 137 -1.74 -0.71 14.46
N SER A 138 -0.52 -0.42 14.04
CA SER A 138 0.12 0.89 14.02
C SER A 138 1.42 0.79 13.24
N ARG A 139 2.02 1.93 12.92
CA ARG A 139 3.27 1.99 12.16
C ARG A 139 4.44 1.27 12.83
N ARG A 140 4.45 1.20 14.17
CA ARG A 140 5.52 0.56 14.95
C ARG A 140 5.26 -0.89 15.30
N ARG A 141 4.05 -1.38 15.12
CA ARG A 141 3.67 -2.78 15.39
C ARG A 141 3.40 -3.51 14.11
N ILE A 142 4.43 -4.15 13.59
CA ILE A 142 4.43 -4.86 12.30
C ILE A 142 4.28 -6.38 12.48
N ILE A 143 3.85 -7.05 11.42
CA ILE A 143 3.96 -8.52 11.33
C ILE A 143 5.45 -8.88 11.21
N HIS A 144 5.87 -9.93 11.91
CA HIS A 144 7.26 -10.38 11.88
C HIS A 144 7.38 -11.90 12.05
N ILE A 145 8.48 -12.46 11.58
CA ILE A 145 8.72 -13.92 11.54
C ILE A 145 8.67 -14.61 12.91
N GLY A 146 8.79 -13.87 14.00
CA GLY A 146 8.69 -14.41 15.37
C GLY A 146 7.27 -14.58 15.88
N MET A 147 6.26 -14.12 15.14
CA MET A 147 4.84 -14.34 15.50
C MET A 147 4.44 -15.79 15.29
N SER A 148 3.70 -16.36 16.23
CA SER A 148 2.92 -17.57 15.99
C SER A 148 1.76 -17.27 15.03
N GLU A 149 1.24 -18.29 14.37
CA GLU A 149 0.09 -18.14 13.46
C GLU A 149 -1.13 -17.55 14.19
N ASP A 150 -1.34 -17.89 15.47
CA ASP A 150 -2.47 -17.37 16.25
C ASP A 150 -2.28 -15.90 16.62
N GLU A 151 -1.06 -15.46 16.97
CA GLU A 151 -0.76 -14.05 17.21
C GLU A 151 -0.95 -13.22 15.96
N GLU A 152 -0.47 -13.70 14.82
CA GLU A 152 -0.64 -13.02 13.54
C GLU A 152 -2.12 -12.96 13.13
N ARG A 153 -2.88 -14.03 13.33
CA ARG A 153 -4.34 -14.06 13.11
C ARG A 153 -5.06 -13.03 13.96
N GLN A 154 -4.71 -12.92 15.24
CA GLN A 154 -5.29 -11.92 16.13
C GLN A 154 -4.92 -10.50 15.70
N TYR A 155 -3.69 -10.28 15.28
CA TYR A 155 -3.22 -9.00 14.74
C TYR A 155 -4.06 -8.57 13.52
N ILE A 156 -4.21 -9.46 12.54
CA ILE A 156 -4.98 -9.21 11.31
C ILE A 156 -6.46 -8.92 11.65
N ARG A 157 -7.09 -9.75 12.49
CA ARG A 157 -8.48 -9.56 12.92
C ARG A 157 -8.69 -8.22 13.62
N ALA A 158 -7.82 -7.88 14.55
CA ALA A 158 -7.94 -6.62 15.29
C ALA A 158 -7.86 -5.40 14.37
N SER A 159 -7.02 -5.45 13.32
CA SER A 159 -6.96 -4.41 12.30
C SER A 159 -8.25 -4.34 11.48
N ILE A 160 -8.72 -5.47 10.96
CA ILE A 160 -9.94 -5.55 10.14
C ILE A 160 -11.17 -5.06 10.93
N GLU A 161 -11.32 -5.51 12.18
CA GLU A 161 -12.45 -5.13 13.04
C GLU A 161 -12.45 -3.65 13.38
N ALA A 162 -11.28 -3.06 13.62
CA ALA A 162 -11.17 -1.63 13.90
C ALA A 162 -11.59 -0.79 12.69
N VAL A 163 -11.12 -1.14 11.49
CA VAL A 163 -11.51 -0.46 10.25
C VAL A 163 -13.01 -0.65 9.99
N ALA A 164 -13.52 -1.87 10.14
CA ALA A 164 -14.96 -2.14 9.97
C ALA A 164 -15.83 -1.31 10.91
N LYS A 165 -15.44 -1.22 12.19
CA LYS A 165 -16.13 -0.41 13.20
C LYS A 165 -16.09 1.09 12.86
N ALA A 166 -14.93 1.60 12.46
CA ALA A 166 -14.74 3.03 12.20
C ALA A 166 -15.47 3.49 10.93
N THR A 167 -15.48 2.66 9.88
CA THR A 167 -16.03 3.01 8.56
C THR A 167 -17.46 2.54 8.32
N GLY A 168 -17.95 1.60 9.12
CA GLY A 168 -19.24 0.91 8.91
C GLY A 168 -19.20 -0.17 7.83
N LYS A 169 -18.02 -0.45 7.23
CA LYS A 169 -17.85 -1.46 6.19
C LYS A 169 -16.62 -2.31 6.47
N ARG A 170 -16.73 -3.63 6.29
CA ARG A 170 -15.58 -4.53 6.41
C ARG A 170 -14.60 -4.26 5.26
N PRO A 171 -13.31 -4.03 5.55
CA PRO A 171 -12.31 -3.83 4.51
C PRO A 171 -12.12 -5.12 3.70
N THR A 172 -11.85 -4.98 2.42
CA THR A 172 -11.58 -6.10 1.51
C THR A 172 -10.15 -6.11 0.99
N GLY A 173 -9.38 -5.07 1.27
CA GLY A 173 -7.98 -4.95 0.95
C GLY A 173 -7.11 -4.89 2.20
N TRP A 174 -5.85 -5.24 2.02
CA TRP A 174 -4.79 -5.22 3.01
C TRP A 174 -3.53 -4.57 2.43
N SER A 175 -2.90 -3.70 3.21
CA SER A 175 -1.54 -3.23 3.00
C SER A 175 -0.80 -3.38 4.32
N GLY A 176 0.18 -4.26 4.41
CA GLY A 176 0.96 -4.46 5.62
C GLY A 176 1.87 -3.26 5.90
N PRO A 177 2.00 -2.80 7.15
CA PRO A 177 3.01 -1.81 7.49
C PRO A 177 4.40 -2.30 7.06
N ASP A 178 5.14 -1.46 6.31
CA ASP A 178 6.43 -1.82 5.68
C ASP A 178 6.38 -3.05 4.76
N PHE A 179 5.19 -3.41 4.23
CA PHE A 179 5.00 -4.61 3.40
C PHE A 179 5.47 -5.91 4.09
N GLN A 180 5.44 -5.93 5.45
CA GLN A 180 5.91 -7.07 6.22
C GLN A 180 4.84 -8.15 6.32
N GLU A 181 5.25 -9.37 5.98
CA GLU A 181 4.44 -10.58 6.04
C GLU A 181 5.23 -11.76 6.61
N THR A 182 4.52 -12.79 7.05
CA THR A 182 5.07 -14.13 7.20
C THR A 182 4.58 -15.04 6.07
N LEU A 183 5.03 -16.28 6.03
CA LEU A 183 4.50 -17.28 5.08
C LEU A 183 3.03 -17.63 5.34
N ASN A 184 2.47 -17.26 6.50
CA ASN A 184 1.09 -17.50 6.85
C ASN A 184 0.17 -16.36 6.42
N THR A 185 0.70 -15.13 6.29
CA THR A 185 -0.11 -13.91 6.05
C THR A 185 -1.10 -14.08 4.90
N PRO A 186 -0.74 -14.53 3.69
CA PRO A 186 -1.70 -14.66 2.60
C PRO A 186 -2.85 -15.62 2.92
N ASN A 187 -2.55 -16.72 3.63
CA ASN A 187 -3.57 -17.69 4.05
C ASN A 187 -4.51 -17.09 5.09
N LEU A 188 -3.97 -16.34 6.05
CA LEU A 188 -4.74 -15.71 7.12
C LEU A 188 -5.62 -14.59 6.56
N LEU A 189 -5.10 -13.76 5.66
CA LEU A 189 -5.86 -12.71 4.99
C LEU A 189 -7.06 -13.28 4.22
N ALA A 190 -6.83 -14.31 3.42
CA ALA A 190 -7.89 -14.97 2.67
C ALA A 190 -8.95 -15.61 3.59
N ALA A 191 -8.52 -16.27 4.68
CA ALA A 191 -9.42 -16.86 5.68
C ALA A 191 -10.26 -15.79 6.41
N GLU A 192 -9.74 -14.58 6.59
CA GLU A 192 -10.46 -13.44 7.17
C GLU A 192 -11.30 -12.66 6.14
N GLY A 193 -11.37 -13.10 4.89
CA GLY A 193 -12.21 -12.51 3.84
C GLY A 193 -11.60 -11.28 3.16
N ILE A 194 -10.30 -11.04 3.34
CA ILE A 194 -9.55 -10.07 2.54
C ILE A 194 -9.45 -10.62 1.12
N ARG A 195 -9.72 -9.79 0.12
CA ARG A 195 -9.73 -10.17 -1.30
C ARG A 195 -8.43 -9.83 -2.01
N TYR A 196 -7.71 -8.80 -1.54
CA TYR A 196 -6.45 -8.43 -2.14
C TYR A 196 -5.45 -7.89 -1.12
N VAL A 197 -4.18 -8.04 -1.46
CA VAL A 197 -3.02 -7.58 -0.70
C VAL A 197 -2.12 -6.72 -1.57
N CYS A 198 -1.52 -5.68 -0.99
CA CYS A 198 -0.69 -4.70 -1.69
C CYS A 198 0.82 -4.98 -1.58
N ASP A 199 1.23 -5.92 -0.74
CA ASP A 199 2.60 -6.06 -0.25
C ASP A 199 3.59 -6.68 -1.25
N TRP A 200 3.09 -7.22 -2.37
CA TRP A 200 3.89 -7.94 -3.38
C TRP A 200 4.15 -7.08 -4.62
N GLY A 201 5.18 -6.25 -4.60
CA GLY A 201 5.52 -5.31 -5.67
C GLY A 201 6.29 -5.92 -6.84
N ASN A 202 5.83 -7.03 -7.39
CA ASN A 202 6.55 -7.84 -8.38
C ASN A 202 5.84 -7.96 -9.74
N ASP A 203 4.80 -7.15 -9.98
CA ASP A 203 4.04 -7.21 -11.22
C ASP A 203 3.44 -5.84 -11.60
N GLU A 204 3.08 -5.68 -12.86
CA GLU A 204 2.39 -4.52 -13.43
C GLU A 204 0.91 -4.80 -13.75
N GLN A 205 0.43 -5.97 -13.37
CA GLN A 205 -0.97 -6.41 -13.43
C GLN A 205 -1.33 -7.09 -12.12
N PRO A 206 -2.60 -7.08 -11.68
CA PRO A 206 -3.02 -7.96 -10.61
C PRO A 206 -2.79 -9.42 -10.99
N TYR A 207 -2.62 -10.27 -10.01
CA TYR A 207 -2.59 -11.71 -10.21
C TYR A 207 -3.24 -12.46 -9.04
N LYS A 208 -3.75 -13.65 -9.34
CA LYS A 208 -4.35 -14.51 -8.34
C LYS A 208 -3.28 -15.21 -7.52
N MET A 209 -3.40 -15.15 -6.21
CA MET A 209 -2.58 -15.92 -5.27
C MET A 209 -3.23 -17.29 -4.99
N THR A 210 -2.50 -18.16 -4.31
CA THR A 210 -2.89 -19.56 -4.03
C THR A 210 -3.05 -19.82 -2.53
N PRO A 211 -3.93 -19.09 -1.79
CA PRO A 211 -4.17 -19.38 -0.39
C PRO A 211 -4.82 -20.76 -0.23
N LYS A 212 -4.62 -21.40 0.93
CA LYS A 212 -5.19 -22.71 1.25
C LYS A 212 -6.73 -22.71 1.22
N THR A 213 -7.33 -21.59 1.57
CA THR A 213 -8.79 -21.38 1.59
C THR A 213 -9.14 -19.98 1.11
N GLY A 214 -10.31 -19.82 0.50
CA GLY A 214 -10.74 -18.51 0.00
C GLY A 214 -10.08 -18.11 -1.32
N GLU A 215 -10.11 -16.80 -1.60
CA GLU A 215 -9.46 -16.20 -2.76
C GLU A 215 -8.67 -14.99 -2.31
N LEU A 216 -7.50 -14.79 -2.87
CA LEU A 216 -6.67 -13.63 -2.65
C LEU A 216 -6.02 -13.21 -3.96
N TYR A 217 -5.91 -11.93 -4.19
CA TYR A 217 -5.24 -11.34 -5.33
C TYR A 217 -4.12 -10.41 -4.86
N SER A 218 -3.04 -10.28 -5.61
CA SER A 218 -2.06 -9.23 -5.41
C SER A 218 -2.44 -8.02 -6.25
N LEU A 219 -2.49 -6.85 -5.60
CA LEU A 219 -2.47 -5.52 -6.22
C LEU A 219 -1.09 -4.90 -5.99
N GLY A 220 -0.04 -5.52 -6.41
CA GLY A 220 1.32 -5.19 -6.01
C GLY A 220 1.68 -3.70 -6.07
N VAL A 221 2.14 -3.16 -4.97
CA VAL A 221 2.75 -1.82 -4.90
C VAL A 221 4.24 -1.94 -5.14
N HIS A 222 4.72 -1.34 -6.23
CA HIS A 222 6.15 -1.35 -6.50
C HIS A 222 6.89 -0.36 -5.59
N ALA A 223 8.01 -0.79 -4.99
CA ALA A 223 8.76 0.02 -4.03
C ALA A 223 9.16 1.41 -4.56
N TYR A 224 9.44 1.56 -5.86
CA TYR A 224 9.73 2.87 -6.46
C TYR A 224 8.51 3.77 -6.67
N LEU A 225 7.29 3.26 -6.44
CA LEU A 225 6.05 4.03 -6.42
C LEU A 225 5.57 4.32 -4.99
N ASP A 226 6.36 3.94 -3.99
CA ASP A 226 6.19 4.24 -2.58
C ASP A 226 7.08 5.43 -2.19
N ASP A 227 6.46 6.50 -1.66
CA ASP A 227 7.19 7.73 -1.33
C ASP A 227 8.12 7.56 -0.11
N ASN A 228 7.78 6.66 0.81
CA ASN A 228 8.64 6.31 1.94
C ASN A 228 9.91 5.61 1.44
N TYR A 229 9.72 4.56 0.63
CA TYR A 229 10.85 3.81 0.09
C TYR A 229 11.79 4.70 -0.72
N ILE A 230 11.26 5.48 -1.66
CA ILE A 230 12.10 6.22 -2.61
C ILE A 230 12.80 7.43 -1.98
N HIS A 231 12.15 8.11 -1.02
CA HIS A 231 12.75 9.27 -0.35
C HIS A 231 13.68 8.88 0.79
N LEU A 232 13.27 7.96 1.67
CA LEU A 232 14.03 7.66 2.87
C LEU A 232 15.08 6.58 2.63
N HIS A 233 14.73 5.51 1.92
CA HIS A 233 15.65 4.43 1.64
C HIS A 233 16.44 4.66 0.36
N GLY A 234 15.77 5.08 -0.70
CA GLY A 234 16.39 5.42 -1.97
C GLY A 234 17.15 6.73 -1.96
N ARG A 235 16.96 7.58 -0.94
CA ARG A 235 17.58 8.91 -0.77
C ARG A 235 17.48 9.79 -2.02
N ARG A 236 16.36 9.66 -2.76
CA ARG A 236 16.13 10.45 -3.96
C ARG A 236 15.60 11.83 -3.60
N THR A 237 16.08 12.83 -4.33
CA THR A 237 15.52 14.18 -4.24
C THR A 237 14.08 14.17 -4.79
N ILE A 238 13.28 15.13 -4.38
CA ILE A 238 11.90 15.22 -4.85
C ILE A 238 11.79 15.43 -6.36
N ASN A 239 12.76 16.10 -6.96
CA ASN A 239 12.81 16.29 -8.42
C ASN A 239 13.08 14.97 -9.15
N GLU A 240 13.98 14.14 -8.62
CA GLU A 240 14.23 12.79 -9.16
C GLU A 240 13.00 11.90 -9.01
N VAL A 241 12.27 11.99 -7.90
CA VAL A 241 11.03 11.24 -7.69
C VAL A 241 9.95 11.66 -8.69
N ASN A 242 9.76 12.97 -8.88
CA ASN A 242 8.83 13.49 -9.87
C ASN A 242 9.14 12.96 -11.27
N LEU A 243 10.42 13.05 -11.68
CA LEU A 243 10.86 12.55 -12.97
C LEU A 243 10.63 11.03 -13.07
N LEU A 244 11.06 10.27 -12.07
CA LEU A 244 10.92 8.80 -12.06
C LEU A 244 9.46 8.37 -12.16
N TRP A 245 8.54 8.97 -11.42
CA TRP A 245 7.13 8.59 -11.46
C TRP A 245 6.48 8.93 -12.81
N ARG A 246 6.88 10.01 -13.46
CA ARG A 246 6.40 10.35 -14.81
C ARG A 246 6.96 9.39 -15.86
N GLU A 247 8.26 9.10 -15.82
CA GLU A 247 8.92 8.14 -16.72
C GLU A 247 8.38 6.72 -16.52
N TRP A 248 8.10 6.34 -15.27
CA TRP A 248 7.43 5.07 -14.96
C TRP A 248 6.07 4.99 -15.64
N PHE A 249 5.28 6.05 -15.50
CA PHE A 249 3.97 6.13 -16.15
C PHE A 249 4.10 6.03 -17.70
N GLU A 250 5.03 6.75 -18.31
CA GLU A 250 5.23 6.70 -19.76
C GLU A 250 5.55 5.29 -20.27
N GLY A 251 6.40 4.56 -19.55
CA GLY A 251 6.68 3.16 -19.83
C GLY A 251 5.44 2.28 -19.78
N LEU A 252 4.68 2.37 -18.67
CA LEU A 252 3.43 1.64 -18.52
C LEU A 252 2.39 2.02 -19.57
N TYR A 253 2.31 3.30 -19.94
CA TYR A 253 1.36 3.79 -20.93
C TYR A 253 1.70 3.30 -22.35
N ALA A 254 2.98 3.24 -22.69
CA ALA A 254 3.44 2.67 -23.96
C ALA A 254 3.11 1.18 -24.04
N ASP A 255 3.47 0.41 -23.02
CA ASP A 255 3.20 -1.04 -22.93
C ASP A 255 1.70 -1.35 -22.84
N GLY A 256 0.94 -0.48 -22.20
CA GLY A 256 -0.51 -0.58 -22.04
C GLY A 256 -1.29 -0.58 -23.36
N ALA A 257 -0.69 -0.14 -24.45
CA ALA A 257 -1.25 -0.26 -25.80
C ALA A 257 -1.45 -1.74 -26.21
N ASN A 258 -0.55 -2.61 -25.77
CA ASN A 258 -0.59 -4.04 -26.05
C ASN A 258 -1.44 -4.81 -25.07
N THR A 259 -1.22 -4.60 -23.77
CA THR A 259 -1.99 -5.20 -22.66
C THR A 259 -1.98 -4.27 -21.47
N GLY A 260 -3.13 -4.06 -20.85
CA GLY A 260 -3.32 -3.11 -19.77
C GLY A 260 -2.29 -3.27 -18.65
N ARG A 261 -1.83 -2.14 -18.13
CA ARG A 261 -0.90 -2.01 -17.00
C ARG A 261 -1.59 -1.35 -15.81
N MET A 262 -1.00 -1.44 -14.64
CA MET A 262 -1.44 -0.67 -13.48
C MET A 262 -0.30 0.17 -12.92
N MET A 263 -0.64 1.36 -12.43
CA MET A 263 0.24 2.22 -11.63
C MET A 263 -0.42 2.42 -10.27
N VAL A 264 0.24 1.99 -9.21
CA VAL A 264 -0.27 2.13 -7.84
C VAL A 264 0.70 3.03 -7.07
N LEU A 265 0.33 4.30 -6.89
CA LEU A 265 1.08 5.22 -6.02
C LEU A 265 0.74 4.91 -4.55
N HIS A 266 1.77 4.82 -3.72
CA HIS A 266 1.66 4.53 -2.29
C HIS A 266 2.26 5.70 -1.50
N LEU A 267 1.40 6.43 -0.81
CA LEU A 267 1.71 7.77 -0.31
C LEU A 267 1.58 7.83 1.21
N HIS A 268 2.52 8.52 1.83
CA HIS A 268 2.53 8.79 3.27
C HIS A 268 2.32 10.29 3.51
N PRO A 269 1.25 10.71 4.20
CA PRO A 269 0.94 12.12 4.42
C PRO A 269 2.05 12.92 5.10
N TRP A 270 2.83 12.30 5.96
CA TRP A 270 3.96 12.92 6.62
C TRP A 270 5.18 13.12 5.70
N ILE A 271 5.22 12.45 4.56
CA ILE A 271 6.28 12.55 3.55
C ILE A 271 5.84 13.48 2.42
N ILE A 272 4.98 12.99 1.51
CA ILE A 272 4.62 13.75 0.30
C ILE A 272 3.69 14.94 0.62
N GLY A 273 2.97 14.92 1.74
CA GLY A 273 2.11 16.01 2.19
C GLY A 273 2.84 17.27 2.71
N GLN A 274 4.17 17.26 2.70
CA GLN A 274 4.99 18.44 3.06
C GLN A 274 4.81 19.58 2.04
N PRO A 275 4.86 20.86 2.46
CA PRO A 275 4.55 22.01 1.59
C PRO A 275 5.47 22.13 0.38
N TRP A 276 6.71 21.68 0.49
CA TRP A 276 7.68 21.69 -0.59
C TRP A 276 7.64 20.45 -1.50
N ARG A 277 6.95 19.37 -1.07
CA ARG A 277 6.83 18.14 -1.83
C ARG A 277 5.51 18.01 -2.58
N ILE A 278 4.42 18.50 -2.00
CA ILE A 278 3.07 18.27 -2.54
C ILE A 278 2.89 18.77 -3.98
N ARG A 279 3.59 19.85 -4.41
CA ARG A 279 3.54 20.34 -5.79
C ARG A 279 4.01 19.28 -6.80
N HIS A 280 4.97 18.43 -6.41
CA HIS A 280 5.50 17.40 -7.29
C HIS A 280 4.50 16.24 -7.47
N LEU A 281 3.73 15.92 -6.43
CA LEU A 281 2.59 15.02 -6.57
C LEU A 281 1.54 15.62 -7.50
N ASP A 282 1.20 16.89 -7.33
CA ASP A 282 0.25 17.60 -8.20
C ASP A 282 0.70 17.58 -9.68
N GLU A 283 1.99 17.82 -9.94
CA GLU A 283 2.58 17.73 -11.28
C GLU A 283 2.49 16.33 -11.89
N VAL A 284 2.79 15.28 -11.11
CA VAL A 284 2.68 13.88 -11.54
C VAL A 284 1.22 13.51 -11.83
N LEU A 285 0.30 13.82 -10.93
CA LEU A 285 -1.12 13.53 -11.12
C LEU A 285 -1.70 14.30 -12.31
N GLY A 286 -1.27 15.55 -12.52
CA GLY A 286 -1.64 16.34 -13.69
C GLY A 286 -1.13 15.73 -15.00
N HIS A 287 0.13 15.29 -15.01
CA HIS A 287 0.73 14.62 -16.15
C HIS A 287 -0.04 13.34 -16.50
N VAL A 288 -0.22 12.43 -15.55
CA VAL A 288 -0.96 11.18 -15.75
C VAL A 288 -2.39 11.44 -16.21
N SER A 289 -3.07 12.42 -15.58
CA SER A 289 -4.47 12.75 -15.89
C SER A 289 -4.66 13.45 -17.24
N SER A 290 -3.61 13.99 -17.84
CA SER A 290 -3.66 14.59 -19.18
C SER A 290 -3.71 13.56 -20.32
N HIS A 291 -3.41 12.30 -20.03
CA HIS A 291 -3.42 11.23 -21.02
C HIS A 291 -4.80 10.59 -21.14
N ALA A 292 -5.29 10.44 -22.38
CA ALA A 292 -6.46 9.62 -22.63
C ALA A 292 -6.18 8.14 -22.32
N GLY A 293 -7.21 7.39 -21.93
CA GLY A 293 -7.03 5.96 -21.64
C GLY A 293 -6.32 5.66 -20.32
N VAL A 294 -6.45 6.55 -19.33
CA VAL A 294 -6.13 6.29 -17.92
C VAL A 294 -7.42 6.09 -17.15
N TRP A 295 -7.58 4.92 -16.58
CA TRP A 295 -8.70 4.60 -15.70
C TRP A 295 -8.31 4.86 -14.24
N LYS A 296 -8.91 5.85 -13.62
CA LYS A 296 -8.72 6.22 -12.23
C LYS A 296 -9.66 5.38 -11.36
N ALA A 297 -9.09 4.50 -10.55
CA ALA A 297 -9.85 3.52 -9.79
C ALA A 297 -9.27 3.34 -8.38
N THR A 298 -10.07 2.80 -7.47
CA THR A 298 -9.58 2.30 -6.18
C THR A 298 -8.95 0.92 -6.37
N GLY A 299 -8.18 0.47 -5.37
CA GLY A 299 -7.58 -0.87 -5.41
C GLY A 299 -8.61 -1.98 -5.60
N GLY A 300 -9.72 -1.89 -4.86
CA GLY A 300 -10.81 -2.86 -4.96
C GLY A 300 -11.48 -2.89 -6.34
N GLU A 301 -11.67 -1.74 -6.98
CA GLU A 301 -12.24 -1.68 -8.33
C GLU A 301 -11.32 -2.34 -9.37
N ILE A 302 -10.01 -2.14 -9.25
CA ILE A 302 -9.04 -2.79 -10.13
C ILE A 302 -9.12 -4.32 -9.97
N ILE A 303 -9.19 -4.81 -8.74
CA ILE A 303 -9.31 -6.24 -8.46
C ILE A 303 -10.64 -6.81 -8.93
N ASP A 304 -11.75 -6.10 -8.71
CA ASP A 304 -13.08 -6.55 -9.14
C ASP A 304 -13.17 -6.63 -10.67
N TRP A 305 -12.61 -5.66 -11.37
CA TRP A 305 -12.51 -5.70 -12.83
C TRP A 305 -11.64 -6.85 -13.31
N PHE A 306 -10.45 -7.01 -12.72
CA PHE A 306 -9.52 -8.09 -13.09
C PHE A 306 -10.15 -9.47 -12.89
N LYS A 307 -10.83 -9.67 -11.76
CA LYS A 307 -11.52 -10.92 -11.43
C LYS A 307 -12.65 -11.26 -12.41
N ALA A 308 -13.34 -10.25 -12.93
CA ALA A 308 -14.45 -10.43 -13.87
C ALA A 308 -14.00 -10.80 -15.30
N GLN A 309 -12.69 -10.71 -15.61
CA GLN A 309 -12.18 -11.10 -16.92
C GLN A 309 -12.25 -12.62 -17.12
N PRO A 310 -12.42 -13.11 -18.37
CA PRO A 310 -12.38 -14.56 -18.66
C PRO A 310 -11.10 -15.18 -18.10
N VAL A 311 -11.21 -16.39 -17.61
CA VAL A 311 -10.19 -17.15 -16.83
C VAL A 311 -8.77 -16.88 -17.35
N ARG A 312 -7.93 -16.42 -16.45
CA ARG A 312 -6.53 -16.04 -16.69
C ARG A 312 -5.61 -16.93 -15.87
#